data_b01ec8fbd2effa4f1e7b3fe049ce34f5
#
_entry.id   b01ec8fbd2effa4f1e7b3fe049ce34f5
#
_cell.length_a   1.000
_cell.length_b   1.000
_cell.length_c   1.000
_cell.angle_alpha   90.00
_cell.angle_beta   90.00
_cell.angle_gamma   90.00
#
_symmetry.space_group_name_H-M   'P 1'
#
loop_
_entity.id
_entity.type
_entity.pdbx_description
1 polymer ?
#
loop_
_entity_poly.entity_id
_entity_poly.type
_entity_poly.pdbx_seq_one_letter_code
_entity_poly.pdbx_strand_id
1 'polypeptide(L)'
;VIRNQGFTGDRINHRPRSQGFPPADEYLALSGADVIFAFFGYNESFDNDPDGFADDVAAWIDSTSAKNYSGDGPPRLVLFSPIAHEDLKDPNLPDGSENNARLEAYTDALKQVATEKGAAFVDLFSTSKRKFSRSSEPLTINGVHLNHEGNRQVAEVIVREISGSVPRLSDENAETIRSAVQDKNWYWFNR
;
A
#
# COMPACT_ATOMS: atom_id res chain seq x y z
N VAL A 1 15.57 -2.16 -6.88
CA VAL A 1 14.60 -3.18 -7.36
C VAL A 1 13.39 -3.18 -6.44
N ILE A 2 12.17 -3.24 -6.98
CA ILE A 2 10.94 -3.34 -6.18
C ILE A 2 10.60 -4.82 -5.96
N ARG A 3 10.27 -5.18 -4.71
CA ARG A 3 9.77 -6.48 -4.30
C ARG A 3 8.41 -6.33 -3.64
N ASN A 4 7.41 -7.06 -4.10
CA ASN A 4 6.13 -7.14 -3.42
C ASN A 4 6.24 -8.22 -2.33
N GLN A 5 6.01 -7.82 -1.08
CA GLN A 5 6.00 -8.70 0.09
C GLN A 5 4.63 -8.69 0.78
N GLY A 6 3.63 -8.05 0.17
CA GLY A 6 2.27 -8.04 0.66
C GLY A 6 1.64 -9.43 0.64
N PHE A 7 0.85 -9.74 1.64
CA PHE A 7 0.13 -11.00 1.76
C PHE A 7 -1.31 -10.73 2.23
N THR A 8 -2.23 -11.56 1.74
CA THR A 8 -3.66 -11.41 2.05
C THR A 8 -3.92 -11.51 3.55
N GLY A 9 -4.68 -10.55 4.08
CA GLY A 9 -5.08 -10.51 5.49
C GLY A 9 -4.04 -9.92 6.44
N ASP A 10 -2.89 -9.44 5.94
CA ASP A 10 -1.91 -8.78 6.79
C ASP A 10 -2.46 -7.52 7.44
N ARG A 11 -2.13 -7.38 8.71
CA ARG A 11 -2.26 -6.17 9.53
C ARG A 11 -0.87 -5.75 10.01
N ILE A 12 -0.73 -4.52 10.43
CA ILE A 12 0.57 -4.00 10.86
C ILE A 12 1.15 -4.79 12.06
N ASN A 13 0.31 -5.14 13.02
CA ASN A 13 0.68 -5.87 14.24
C ASN A 13 0.36 -7.37 14.19
N HIS A 14 -0.38 -7.83 13.19
CA HIS A 14 -0.79 -9.23 13.07
C HIS A 14 -0.69 -9.74 11.63
N ARG A 15 0.09 -10.78 11.44
CA ARG A 15 0.31 -11.41 10.14
C ARG A 15 -0.07 -12.87 10.20
N PRO A 16 -1.26 -13.24 9.69
CA PRO A 16 -1.74 -14.61 9.73
C PRO A 16 -0.92 -15.47 8.76
N ARG A 17 0.14 -16.05 9.27
CA ARG A 17 1.01 -16.97 8.53
C ARG A 17 0.85 -18.38 9.03
N SER A 18 1.04 -19.36 8.15
CA SER A 18 1.18 -20.76 8.54
C SER A 18 2.48 -20.96 9.33
N GLN A 19 2.47 -22.02 10.15
CA GLN A 19 3.66 -22.39 10.92
C GLN A 19 4.87 -22.59 9.98
N GLY A 20 6.01 -22.03 10.38
CA GLY A 20 7.27 -22.11 9.61
C GLY A 20 7.42 -21.02 8.54
N PHE A 21 6.46 -20.10 8.41
CA PHE A 21 6.61 -18.95 7.53
C PHE A 21 7.59 -17.95 8.18
N PRO A 22 8.64 -17.48 7.48
CA PRO A 22 9.58 -16.55 8.05
C PRO A 22 8.93 -15.20 8.43
N PRO A 23 9.42 -14.53 9.48
CA PRO A 23 8.97 -13.20 9.85
C PRO A 23 9.32 -12.17 8.76
N ALA A 24 8.60 -11.04 8.73
CA ALA A 24 8.81 -9.99 7.73
C ALA A 24 10.25 -9.46 7.72
N ASP A 25 10.90 -9.37 8.86
CA ASP A 25 12.28 -8.89 8.99
C ASP A 25 13.28 -9.77 8.22
N GLU A 26 13.07 -11.08 8.15
CA GLU A 26 13.93 -11.97 7.37
C GLU A 26 13.80 -11.68 5.86
N TYR A 27 12.60 -11.45 5.37
CA TYR A 27 12.38 -11.09 3.96
C TYR A 27 12.91 -9.70 3.62
N LEU A 28 12.78 -8.73 4.52
CA LEU A 28 13.34 -7.39 4.35
C LEU A 28 14.87 -7.45 4.31
N ALA A 29 15.49 -8.23 5.19
CA ALA A 29 16.92 -8.46 5.20
C ALA A 29 17.40 -9.21 3.93
N LEU A 30 16.70 -10.28 3.53
CA LEU A 30 17.00 -11.03 2.31
C LEU A 30 16.93 -10.17 1.04
N SER A 31 16.02 -9.20 1.00
CA SER A 31 15.89 -8.28 -0.12
C SER A 31 16.80 -7.05 -0.02
N GLY A 32 17.52 -6.86 1.10
CA GLY A 32 18.33 -5.67 1.35
C GLY A 32 17.51 -4.38 1.27
N ALA A 33 16.41 -4.30 2.03
CA ALA A 33 15.44 -3.23 1.88
C ALA A 33 15.99 -1.86 2.33
N ASP A 34 16.10 -0.90 1.40
CA ASP A 34 16.49 0.50 1.65
C ASP A 34 15.28 1.40 1.87
N VAL A 35 14.16 1.04 1.25
CA VAL A 35 12.90 1.78 1.29
C VAL A 35 11.77 0.78 1.48
N ILE A 36 10.89 1.05 2.43
CA ILE A 36 9.73 0.21 2.71
C ILE A 36 8.46 1.02 2.43
N PHE A 37 7.66 0.52 1.50
CA PHE A 37 6.31 1.02 1.21
C PHE A 37 5.31 0.22 2.04
N ALA A 38 4.69 0.88 3.02
CA ALA A 38 3.75 0.26 3.95
C ALA A 38 2.31 0.61 3.58
N PHE A 39 1.52 -0.41 3.24
CA PHE A 39 0.10 -0.30 2.88
C PHE A 39 -0.74 -1.03 3.94
N PHE A 40 -1.15 -0.30 4.98
CA PHE A 40 -1.95 -0.82 6.08
C PHE A 40 -3.15 0.09 6.36
N GLY A 41 -4.09 -0.37 7.16
CA GLY A 41 -5.25 0.38 7.60
C GLY A 41 -6.59 -0.13 7.05
N TYR A 42 -6.61 -0.88 5.94
CA TYR A 42 -7.86 -1.44 5.42
C TYR A 42 -8.41 -2.55 6.32
N ASN A 43 -7.60 -3.57 6.61
CA ASN A 43 -8.01 -4.70 7.46
C ASN A 43 -8.25 -4.25 8.90
N GLU A 44 -7.43 -3.35 9.40
CA GLU A 44 -7.55 -2.77 10.73
C GLU A 44 -8.83 -1.94 10.89
N SER A 45 -9.32 -1.30 9.84
CA SER A 45 -10.50 -0.43 9.89
C SER A 45 -11.77 -1.16 10.37
N PHE A 46 -11.82 -2.48 10.25
CA PHE A 46 -12.95 -3.28 10.74
C PHE A 46 -13.01 -3.40 12.27
N ASP A 47 -11.93 -3.07 12.98
CA ASP A 47 -11.88 -3.06 14.44
C ASP A 47 -12.51 -1.79 15.04
N ASN A 48 -12.72 -0.73 14.24
CA ASN A 48 -13.22 0.58 14.67
C ASN A 48 -12.38 1.20 15.81
N ASP A 49 -11.08 0.99 15.80
CA ASP A 49 -10.12 1.52 16.78
C ASP A 49 -8.96 2.24 16.05
N PRO A 50 -9.19 3.46 15.54
CA PRO A 50 -8.15 4.23 14.86
C PRO A 50 -7.02 4.68 15.79
N ASP A 51 -7.29 4.85 17.10
CA ASP A 51 -6.27 5.23 18.08
C ASP A 51 -5.31 4.05 18.35
N GLY A 52 -5.85 2.85 18.59
CA GLY A 52 -5.03 1.65 18.71
C GLY A 52 -4.25 1.34 17.45
N PHE A 53 -4.80 1.59 16.26
CA PHE A 53 -4.07 1.48 15.00
C PHE A 53 -2.92 2.50 14.93
N ALA A 54 -3.13 3.74 15.37
CA ALA A 54 -2.08 4.75 15.43
C ALA A 54 -0.91 4.32 16.33
N ASP A 55 -1.20 3.76 17.50
CA ASP A 55 -0.20 3.22 18.42
C ASP A 55 0.60 2.07 17.78
N ASP A 56 -0.07 1.14 17.11
CA ASP A 56 0.56 0.03 16.39
C ASP A 56 1.48 0.53 15.26
N VAL A 57 1.04 1.52 14.48
CA VAL A 57 1.84 2.15 13.42
C VAL A 57 3.07 2.83 14.01
N ALA A 58 2.90 3.59 15.10
CA ALA A 58 4.01 4.26 15.77
C ALA A 58 5.07 3.27 16.27
N ALA A 59 4.63 2.18 16.92
CA ALA A 59 5.51 1.12 17.39
C ALA A 59 6.22 0.41 16.22
N TRP A 60 5.52 0.17 15.12
CA TRP A 60 6.10 -0.43 13.92
C TRP A 60 7.15 0.48 13.28
N ILE A 61 6.91 1.79 13.18
CA ILE A 61 7.88 2.76 12.68
C ILE A 61 9.13 2.74 13.55
N ASP A 62 8.99 2.83 14.88
CA ASP A 62 10.11 2.86 15.80
C ASP A 62 10.96 1.57 15.70
N SER A 63 10.32 0.41 15.68
CA SER A 63 11.00 -0.87 15.59
C SER A 63 11.69 -1.07 14.24
N THR A 64 11.06 -0.66 13.15
CA THR A 64 11.59 -0.83 11.78
C THR A 64 12.73 0.16 11.51
N SER A 65 12.60 1.40 11.97
CA SER A 65 13.65 2.43 11.84
C SER A 65 14.90 2.13 12.65
N ALA A 66 14.82 1.23 13.63
CA ALA A 66 15.98 0.74 14.37
C ALA A 66 16.77 -0.37 13.65
N LYS A 67 16.27 -0.84 12.50
CA LYS A 67 16.89 -1.93 11.72
C LYS A 67 17.83 -1.40 10.64
N ASN A 68 18.67 -2.30 10.14
CA ASN A 68 19.54 -2.06 9.00
C ASN A 68 19.50 -3.30 8.10
N TYR A 69 18.58 -3.33 7.14
CA TYR A 69 18.37 -4.50 6.28
C TYR A 69 19.33 -4.52 5.08
N SER A 70 19.75 -3.36 4.59
CA SER A 70 20.63 -3.25 3.41
C SER A 70 22.11 -3.24 3.76
N GLY A 71 22.44 -2.91 5.00
CA GLY A 71 23.82 -2.63 5.42
C GLY A 71 24.20 -1.15 5.37
N ASP A 72 23.40 -0.32 4.71
CA ASP A 72 23.70 1.11 4.45
C ASP A 72 23.00 2.06 5.46
N GLY A 73 22.31 1.52 6.46
CA GLY A 73 21.62 2.28 7.49
C GLY A 73 20.13 1.91 7.62
N PRO A 74 19.37 2.68 8.42
CA PRO A 74 17.93 2.47 8.59
C PRO A 74 17.16 2.60 7.28
N PRO A 75 16.12 1.79 7.05
CA PRO A 75 15.28 1.93 5.87
C PRO A 75 14.47 3.22 5.91
N ARG A 76 14.23 3.83 4.76
CA ARG A 76 13.28 4.92 4.62
C ARG A 76 11.86 4.35 4.56
N LEU A 77 10.95 4.92 5.34
CA LEU A 77 9.57 4.46 5.41
C LEU A 77 8.65 5.43 4.65
N VAL A 78 7.78 4.86 3.82
CA VAL A 78 6.71 5.60 3.15
C VAL A 78 5.40 4.90 3.49
N LEU A 79 4.53 5.61 4.18
CA LEU A 79 3.21 5.12 4.58
C LEU A 79 2.18 5.50 3.52
N PHE A 80 1.34 4.56 3.14
CA PHE A 80 0.25 4.78 2.19
C PHE A 80 -1.08 4.51 2.89
N SER A 81 -2.00 5.46 2.81
CA SER A 81 -3.36 5.19 3.27
C SER A 81 -4.01 4.10 2.41
N PRO A 82 -5.04 3.40 2.94
CA PRO A 82 -5.87 2.55 2.10
C PRO A 82 -6.51 3.39 0.98
N ILE A 83 -6.92 2.73 -0.12
CA ILE A 83 -7.79 3.35 -1.12
C ILE A 83 -9.21 3.45 -0.58
N ALA A 84 -10.03 4.36 -1.14
CA ALA A 84 -11.45 4.41 -0.85
C ALA A 84 -12.18 3.16 -1.37
N HIS A 85 -13.36 2.89 -0.82
CA HIS A 85 -14.29 1.93 -1.38
C HIS A 85 -15.08 2.60 -2.51
N GLU A 86 -15.04 2.03 -3.71
CA GLU A 86 -15.79 2.48 -4.88
C GLU A 86 -17.21 1.94 -4.85
N ASP A 87 -18.19 2.81 -5.02
CA ASP A 87 -19.57 2.39 -5.21
C ASP A 87 -19.82 1.97 -6.67
N LEU A 88 -19.91 0.68 -6.89
CA LEU A 88 -20.13 0.10 -8.22
C LEU A 88 -21.60 0.15 -8.69
N LYS A 89 -22.51 0.65 -7.85
CA LYS A 89 -23.95 0.64 -8.13
C LYS A 89 -24.52 -0.76 -8.38
N ASP A 90 -23.85 -1.79 -7.91
CA ASP A 90 -24.29 -3.17 -7.99
C ASP A 90 -25.12 -3.50 -6.73
N PRO A 91 -26.38 -3.97 -6.86
CA PRO A 91 -27.23 -4.28 -5.71
C PRO A 91 -26.70 -5.43 -4.82
N ASN A 92 -25.75 -6.21 -5.30
CA ASN A 92 -25.12 -7.30 -4.55
C ASN A 92 -23.82 -6.90 -3.84
N LEU A 93 -23.36 -5.66 -4.02
CA LEU A 93 -22.14 -5.14 -3.40
C LEU A 93 -22.49 -3.95 -2.50
N PRO A 94 -21.72 -3.74 -1.42
CA PRO A 94 -21.87 -2.55 -0.58
C PRO A 94 -21.59 -1.27 -1.38
N ASP A 95 -22.29 -0.19 -1.07
CA ASP A 95 -22.05 1.13 -1.66
C ASP A 95 -20.78 1.82 -1.14
N GLY A 96 -20.13 1.24 -0.15
CA GLY A 96 -18.90 1.72 0.44
C GLY A 96 -19.04 2.90 1.41
N SER A 97 -20.22 3.43 1.63
CA SER A 97 -20.41 4.62 2.48
C SER A 97 -19.89 4.39 3.92
N GLU A 98 -20.27 3.29 4.54
CA GLU A 98 -19.82 2.90 5.87
C GLU A 98 -18.32 2.59 5.92
N ASN A 99 -17.82 1.85 4.93
CA ASN A 99 -16.38 1.58 4.82
C ASN A 99 -15.58 2.87 4.67
N ASN A 100 -16.03 3.79 3.82
CA ASN A 100 -15.34 5.06 3.59
C ASN A 100 -15.28 5.93 4.85
N ALA A 101 -16.31 5.91 5.70
CA ALA A 101 -16.28 6.62 6.97
C ALA A 101 -15.18 6.07 7.90
N ARG A 102 -15.04 4.74 7.98
CA ARG A 102 -13.95 4.10 8.74
C ARG A 102 -12.57 4.39 8.12
N LEU A 103 -12.42 4.19 6.81
CA LEU A 103 -11.16 4.39 6.10
C LEU A 103 -10.64 5.82 6.18
N GLU A 104 -11.54 6.81 6.25
CA GLU A 104 -11.18 8.21 6.47
C GLU A 104 -10.50 8.40 7.84
N ALA A 105 -11.10 7.86 8.93
CA ALA A 105 -10.53 7.93 10.26
C ALA A 105 -9.15 7.26 10.35
N TYR A 106 -8.98 6.10 9.70
CA TYR A 106 -7.69 5.39 9.66
C TYR A 106 -6.65 6.09 8.78
N THR A 107 -7.09 6.78 7.74
CA THR A 107 -6.22 7.64 6.92
C THR A 107 -5.70 8.83 7.73
N ASP A 108 -6.56 9.48 8.50
CA ASP A 108 -6.20 10.60 9.37
C ASP A 108 -5.24 10.17 10.47
N ALA A 109 -5.51 9.04 11.13
CA ALA A 109 -4.63 8.45 12.14
C ALA A 109 -3.24 8.15 11.56
N LEU A 110 -3.17 7.50 10.40
CA LEU A 110 -1.91 7.18 9.71
C LEU A 110 -1.12 8.44 9.34
N LYS A 111 -1.81 9.48 8.84
CA LYS A 111 -1.21 10.77 8.49
C LYS A 111 -0.65 11.49 9.71
N GLN A 112 -1.37 11.47 10.83
CA GLN A 112 -0.92 12.06 12.08
C GLN A 112 0.36 11.39 12.56
N VAL A 113 0.37 10.05 12.67
CA VAL A 113 1.56 9.30 13.10
C VAL A 113 2.73 9.53 12.16
N ALA A 114 2.51 9.53 10.84
CA ALA A 114 3.57 9.83 9.87
C ALA A 114 4.21 11.19 10.13
N THR A 115 3.38 12.21 10.43
CA THR A 115 3.85 13.56 10.74
C THR A 115 4.66 13.59 12.05
N GLU A 116 4.17 12.96 13.10
CA GLU A 116 4.82 12.89 14.41
C GLU A 116 6.16 12.14 14.38
N LYS A 117 6.24 11.08 13.58
CA LYS A 117 7.43 10.24 13.43
C LYS A 117 8.37 10.70 12.31
N GLY A 118 8.01 11.72 11.53
CA GLY A 118 8.81 12.19 10.40
C GLY A 118 8.90 11.22 9.23
N ALA A 119 7.92 10.30 9.09
CA ALA A 119 7.84 9.37 7.97
C ALA A 119 7.12 10.02 6.76
N ALA A 120 7.47 9.61 5.55
CA ALA A 120 6.74 10.05 4.36
C ALA A 120 5.32 9.45 4.34
N PHE A 121 4.35 10.23 3.86
CA PHE A 121 2.96 9.81 3.77
C PHE A 121 2.36 10.12 2.39
N VAL A 122 1.58 9.19 1.86
CA VAL A 122 0.85 9.34 0.60
C VAL A 122 -0.63 9.05 0.82
N ASP A 123 -1.48 10.06 0.58
CA ASP A 123 -2.94 9.95 0.70
C ASP A 123 -3.55 9.32 -0.55
N LEU A 124 -3.68 8.00 -0.53
CA LEU A 124 -4.39 7.28 -1.56
C LEU A 124 -5.92 7.32 -1.36
N PHE A 125 -6.41 7.47 -0.13
CA PHE A 125 -7.84 7.50 0.18
C PHE A 125 -8.54 8.66 -0.51
N SER A 126 -8.16 9.89 -0.20
CA SER A 126 -8.78 11.09 -0.78
C SER A 126 -8.60 11.12 -2.30
N THR A 127 -7.45 10.64 -2.80
CA THR A 127 -7.16 10.65 -4.23
C THR A 127 -7.97 9.60 -4.99
N SER A 128 -8.09 8.37 -4.49
CA SER A 128 -8.94 7.35 -5.12
C SER A 128 -10.43 7.71 -5.05
N LYS A 129 -10.90 8.23 -3.91
CA LYS A 129 -12.28 8.72 -3.76
C LYS A 129 -12.67 9.72 -4.85
N ARG A 130 -11.77 10.70 -5.13
CA ARG A 130 -11.98 11.66 -6.23
C ARG A 130 -11.91 11.01 -7.62
N LYS A 131 -11.04 10.03 -7.83
CA LYS A 131 -10.93 9.32 -9.10
C LYS A 131 -12.18 8.48 -9.37
N PHE A 132 -12.63 7.70 -8.38
CA PHE A 132 -13.84 6.88 -8.48
C PHE A 132 -15.08 7.73 -8.81
N SER A 133 -15.24 8.88 -8.15
CA SER A 133 -16.39 9.78 -8.41
C SER A 133 -16.38 10.45 -9.79
N ARG A 134 -15.24 10.47 -10.49
CA ARG A 134 -15.09 11.13 -11.80
C ARG A 134 -14.93 10.15 -12.96
N SER A 135 -14.68 8.89 -12.67
CA SER A 135 -14.53 7.87 -13.70
C SER A 135 -15.89 7.50 -14.30
N SER A 136 -15.93 7.36 -15.61
CA SER A 136 -17.11 6.84 -16.31
C SER A 136 -17.23 5.31 -16.22
N GLU A 137 -16.11 4.66 -15.94
CA GLU A 137 -16.02 3.20 -15.81
C GLU A 137 -15.46 2.84 -14.45
N PRO A 138 -15.85 1.69 -13.88
CA PRO A 138 -15.29 1.20 -12.63
C PRO A 138 -13.77 1.08 -12.65
N LEU A 139 -13.13 1.49 -11.57
CA LEU A 139 -11.69 1.32 -11.37
C LEU A 139 -11.36 0.16 -10.42
N THR A 140 -12.39 -0.48 -9.87
CA THR A 140 -12.27 -1.69 -9.05
C THR A 140 -13.12 -2.83 -9.62
N ILE A 141 -12.87 -4.06 -9.15
CA ILE A 141 -13.63 -5.24 -9.52
C ILE A 141 -14.77 -5.55 -8.55
N ASN A 142 -14.70 -5.03 -7.32
CA ASN A 142 -15.67 -5.30 -6.24
C ASN A 142 -15.75 -4.18 -5.20
N GLY A 143 -15.38 -2.96 -5.57
CA GLY A 143 -15.35 -1.80 -4.68
C GLY A 143 -14.02 -1.60 -3.94
N VAL A 144 -13.22 -2.64 -3.74
CA VAL A 144 -11.98 -2.56 -2.92
C VAL A 144 -10.72 -3.08 -3.60
N HIS A 145 -10.84 -3.91 -4.63
CA HIS A 145 -9.70 -4.42 -5.38
C HIS A 145 -9.62 -3.73 -6.74
N LEU A 146 -8.54 -3.01 -6.97
CA LEU A 146 -8.31 -2.30 -8.22
C LEU A 146 -8.32 -3.25 -9.43
N ASN A 147 -8.98 -2.85 -10.50
CA ASN A 147 -8.85 -3.49 -11.79
C ASN A 147 -7.56 -3.01 -12.51
N HIS A 148 -7.35 -3.40 -13.76
CA HIS A 148 -6.15 -3.02 -14.50
C HIS A 148 -5.98 -1.49 -14.61
N GLU A 149 -7.05 -0.78 -14.96
CA GLU A 149 -7.01 0.68 -15.11
C GLU A 149 -6.87 1.38 -13.75
N GLY A 150 -7.55 0.89 -12.71
CA GLY A 150 -7.40 1.38 -11.35
C GLY A 150 -5.96 1.24 -10.84
N ASN A 151 -5.33 0.09 -11.07
CA ASN A 151 -3.91 -0.12 -10.74
C ASN A 151 -3.00 0.88 -11.46
N ARG A 152 -3.22 1.10 -12.77
CA ARG A 152 -2.45 2.09 -13.54
C ARG A 152 -2.59 3.49 -12.96
N GLN A 153 -3.82 3.91 -12.68
CA GLN A 153 -4.08 5.25 -12.14
C GLN A 153 -3.55 5.47 -10.73
N VAL A 154 -3.61 4.46 -9.87
CA VAL A 154 -3.04 4.54 -8.50
C VAL A 154 -1.51 4.54 -8.57
N ALA A 155 -0.91 3.72 -9.43
CA ALA A 155 0.53 3.73 -9.64
C ALA A 155 1.04 5.10 -10.10
N GLU A 156 0.33 5.79 -11.00
CA GLU A 156 0.68 7.16 -11.41
C GLU A 156 0.63 8.16 -10.24
N VAL A 157 -0.35 8.00 -9.33
CA VAL A 157 -0.42 8.82 -8.11
C VAL A 157 0.81 8.57 -7.25
N ILE A 158 1.11 7.31 -6.95
CA ILE A 158 2.26 6.92 -6.13
C ILE A 158 3.56 7.50 -6.71
N VAL A 159 3.79 7.30 -8.02
CA VAL A 159 5.00 7.81 -8.67
C VAL A 159 5.07 9.34 -8.59
N ARG A 160 3.97 10.04 -8.81
CA ARG A 160 3.92 11.51 -8.75
C ARG A 160 4.23 12.03 -7.35
N GLU A 161 3.64 11.43 -6.32
CA GLU A 161 3.84 11.85 -4.93
C GLU A 161 5.28 11.60 -4.46
N ILE A 162 5.91 10.53 -4.93
CA ILE A 162 7.29 10.18 -4.52
C ILE A 162 8.35 10.92 -5.33
N SER A 163 8.14 11.08 -6.65
CA SER A 163 9.18 11.63 -7.56
C SER A 163 8.84 13.02 -8.13
N GLY A 164 7.71 13.59 -7.78
CA GLY A 164 7.24 14.90 -8.27
C GLY A 164 6.69 14.87 -9.70
N SER A 165 6.94 13.82 -10.48
CA SER A 165 6.45 13.71 -11.87
C SER A 165 6.27 12.27 -12.30
N VAL A 166 5.38 12.04 -13.26
CA VAL A 166 5.23 10.74 -13.91
C VAL A 166 6.04 10.75 -15.20
N PRO A 167 7.09 9.92 -15.34
CA PRO A 167 7.87 9.85 -16.57
C PRO A 167 7.00 9.40 -17.74
N ARG A 168 7.17 10.03 -18.89
CA ARG A 168 6.58 9.55 -20.13
C ARG A 168 7.52 8.53 -20.76
N LEU A 169 7.06 7.30 -20.88
CA LEU A 169 7.76 6.24 -21.58
C LEU A 169 7.17 6.08 -22.98
N SER A 170 8.00 5.73 -23.97
CA SER A 170 7.50 5.20 -25.23
C SER A 170 6.88 3.82 -24.97
N ASP A 171 5.95 3.39 -25.84
CA ASP A 171 5.31 2.08 -25.73
C ASP A 171 6.33 0.93 -25.73
N GLU A 172 7.39 1.05 -26.55
CA GLU A 172 8.49 0.09 -26.60
C GLU A 172 9.24 -0.01 -25.27
N ASN A 173 9.59 1.13 -24.65
CA ASN A 173 10.27 1.14 -23.36
C ASN A 173 9.36 0.62 -22.23
N ALA A 174 8.06 0.97 -22.26
CA ALA A 174 7.09 0.48 -21.31
C ALA A 174 6.94 -1.05 -21.39
N GLU A 175 6.89 -1.62 -22.59
CA GLU A 175 6.80 -3.06 -22.80
C GLU A 175 8.09 -3.79 -22.38
N THR A 176 9.24 -3.24 -22.69
CA THR A 176 10.54 -3.77 -22.25
C THR A 176 10.63 -3.84 -20.73
N ILE A 177 10.23 -2.75 -20.04
CA ILE A 177 10.21 -2.71 -18.57
C ILE A 177 9.19 -3.70 -18.02
N ARG A 178 7.99 -3.78 -18.60
CA ARG A 178 6.95 -4.73 -18.18
C ARG A 178 7.45 -6.16 -18.28
N SER A 179 8.02 -6.56 -19.40
CA SER A 179 8.57 -7.90 -19.60
C SER A 179 9.65 -8.23 -18.56
N ALA A 180 10.58 -7.31 -18.32
CA ALA A 180 11.63 -7.50 -17.31
C ALA A 180 11.05 -7.61 -15.88
N VAL A 181 9.99 -6.86 -15.54
CA VAL A 181 9.30 -6.94 -14.25
C VAL A 181 8.56 -8.27 -14.10
N GLN A 182 7.89 -8.75 -15.14
CA GLN A 182 7.20 -10.04 -15.14
C GLN A 182 8.19 -11.19 -14.97
N ASP A 183 9.30 -11.18 -15.70
CA ASP A 183 10.36 -12.17 -15.59
C ASP A 183 10.97 -12.19 -14.17
N LYS A 184 11.33 -11.02 -13.64
CA LYS A 184 11.80 -10.87 -12.27
C LYS A 184 10.78 -11.42 -11.24
N ASN A 185 9.49 -11.11 -11.40
CA ASN A 185 8.44 -11.58 -10.49
C ASN A 185 8.27 -13.09 -10.58
N TRP A 186 8.35 -13.67 -11.77
CA TRP A 186 8.28 -15.13 -11.93
C TRP A 186 9.37 -15.82 -11.10
N TYR A 187 10.63 -15.37 -11.20
CA TYR A 187 11.72 -15.92 -10.40
C TYR A 187 11.56 -15.69 -8.90
N TRP A 188 10.98 -14.55 -8.49
CA TRP A 188 10.79 -14.25 -7.08
C TRP A 188 9.72 -15.13 -6.41
N PHE A 189 8.61 -15.39 -7.10
CA PHE A 189 7.50 -16.13 -6.55
C PHE A 189 7.53 -17.65 -6.79
N ASN A 190 8.45 -18.15 -7.62
CA ASN A 190 8.54 -19.57 -7.98
C ASN A 190 9.85 -20.26 -7.54
N ARG A 191 10.53 -19.69 -6.56
CA ARG A 191 11.74 -20.30 -5.97
C ARG A 191 11.44 -20.93 -4.64
#